data_a489f777f0b8e977c1c210c88133165c
#
_entry.id   a489f777f0b8e977c1c210c88133165c
#
_cell.length_a   1.000
_cell.length_b   1.000
_cell.length_c   1.000
_cell.angle_alpha   90.00
_cell.angle_beta   90.00
_cell.angle_gamma   90.00
#
_symmetry.space_group_name_H-M   'P 1'
#
loop_
_entity.id
_entity.type
_entity.pdbx_description
1 polymer ?
#
loop_
_entity_poly.entity_id
_entity_poly.type
_entity_poly.pdbx_seq_one_letter_code
_entity_poly.pdbx_strand_id
1 'polypeptide(L)' 'MSFNEQKEYRNLESKIRSLELDKKALEQKFLDPELDQDTIKKLSDQLDKIIEDIAIKEARWFELAEKYEN' A
#
# COMPACT_ATOMS: atom_id res chain seq x y z
N MET A 1 -22.10 3.45 10.54
CA MET A 1 -20.70 3.21 10.89
C MET A 1 -20.38 3.91 12.20
N SER A 2 -19.68 3.23 13.11
CA SER A 2 -19.32 3.82 14.40
C SER A 2 -18.21 4.87 14.27
N PHE A 3 -18.00 5.65 15.31
CA PHE A 3 -16.91 6.64 15.33
C PHE A 3 -15.55 5.98 15.11
N ASN A 4 -15.31 4.82 15.76
CA ASN A 4 -14.05 4.11 15.63
C ASN A 4 -13.86 3.58 14.20
N GLU A 5 -14.92 3.13 13.56
CA GLU A 5 -14.86 2.66 12.19
C GLU A 5 -14.60 3.80 11.20
N GLN A 6 -15.20 4.98 11.44
CA GLN A 6 -14.93 6.16 10.63
C GLN A 6 -13.46 6.58 10.72
N LYS A 7 -12.91 6.52 11.93
CA LYS A 7 -11.51 6.84 12.16
C LYS A 7 -10.60 5.83 11.46
N GLU A 8 -10.93 4.55 11.58
CA GLU A 8 -10.20 3.48 10.90
C GLU A 8 -10.23 3.68 9.38
N TYR A 9 -11.39 3.98 8.83
CA TYR A 9 -11.58 4.22 7.40
C TYR A 9 -10.64 5.31 6.89
N ARG A 10 -10.62 6.45 7.57
CA ARG A 10 -9.76 7.58 7.20
C ARG A 10 -8.28 7.25 7.32
N ASN A 11 -7.90 6.53 8.39
CA ASN A 11 -6.52 6.13 8.60
C ASN A 11 -6.05 5.15 7.52
N LEU A 12 -6.90 4.20 7.14
CA LEU A 12 -6.60 3.26 6.07
C LEU A 12 -6.42 3.97 4.74
N GLU A 13 -7.30 4.91 4.42
CA GLU A 13 -7.21 5.68 3.18
C GLU A 13 -5.88 6.41 3.09
N SER A 14 -5.46 7.05 4.18
CA SER A 14 -4.20 7.76 4.26
C SER A 14 -3.01 6.82 4.11
N LYS A 15 -3.04 5.68 4.80
CA LYS A 15 -1.97 4.69 4.75
C LYS A 15 -1.84 4.05 3.37
N ILE A 16 -2.96 3.74 2.74
CA ILE A 16 -2.97 3.17 1.38
C ILE A 16 -2.33 4.16 0.41
N ARG A 17 -2.70 5.43 0.50
CA ARG A 17 -2.14 6.48 -0.35
C ARG A 17 -0.62 6.59 -0.18
N SER A 18 -0.16 6.56 1.06
CA SER A 18 1.27 6.62 1.39
C SER A 18 2.01 5.41 0.82
N LEU A 19 1.43 4.21 0.97
CA LEU A 19 2.02 2.98 0.44
C LEU A 19 2.07 2.99 -1.08
N GLU A 20 1.07 3.54 -1.75
CA GLU A 20 1.08 3.67 -3.21
C GLU A 20 2.20 4.59 -3.69
N LEU A 21 2.49 5.66 -2.96
CA LEU A 21 3.60 6.54 -3.27
C LEU A 21 4.94 5.82 -3.08
N ASP A 22 5.07 5.04 -2.00
CA ASP A 22 6.27 4.23 -1.77
C ASP A 22 6.47 3.20 -2.88
N LYS A 23 5.37 2.58 -3.31
CA LYS A 23 5.39 1.62 -4.42
C LYS A 23 5.94 2.25 -5.68
N LYS A 24 5.44 3.43 -6.04
CA LYS A 24 5.92 4.15 -7.22
C LYS A 24 7.41 4.51 -7.12
N ALA A 25 7.85 4.92 -5.94
CA ALA A 25 9.26 5.25 -5.71
C ALA A 25 10.14 4.01 -5.92
N LEU A 26 9.71 2.84 -5.43
CA LEU A 26 10.43 1.60 -5.64
C LEU A 26 10.44 1.19 -7.11
N GLU A 27 9.32 1.31 -7.78
CA GLU A 27 9.22 0.99 -9.21
C GLU A 27 10.20 1.83 -10.03
N GLN A 28 10.37 3.11 -9.69
CA GLN A 28 11.32 3.97 -10.37
C GLN A 28 12.76 3.53 -10.16
N LYS A 29 13.08 2.99 -8.99
CA LYS A 29 14.43 2.49 -8.72
C LYS A 29 14.80 1.33 -9.64
N PHE A 30 13.83 0.52 -10.07
CA PHE A 30 14.07 -0.58 -11.01
C PHE A 30 14.48 -0.09 -12.40
N LEU A 31 14.27 1.18 -12.71
CA LEU A 31 14.65 1.75 -14.00
C LEU A 31 16.14 2.07 -14.10
N ASP A 32 16.87 1.99 -13.00
CA ASP A 32 18.31 2.24 -12.98
C ASP A 32 19.04 1.08 -13.67
N PRO A 33 19.78 1.34 -14.75
CA PRO A 33 20.47 0.27 -15.49
C PRO A 33 21.70 -0.28 -14.75
N GLU A 34 22.14 0.39 -13.68
CA GLU A 34 23.31 -0.03 -12.92
C GLU A 34 23.02 -0.90 -11.71
N LEU A 35 21.76 -1.29 -11.52
CA LEU A 35 21.39 -2.15 -10.39
C LEU A 35 22.03 -3.52 -10.51
N ASP A 36 22.65 -3.99 -9.42
CA ASP A 36 23.14 -5.35 -9.34
C ASP A 36 22.01 -6.31 -8.93
N GLN A 37 22.27 -7.61 -9.04
CA GLN A 37 21.24 -8.63 -8.75
C GLN A 37 20.80 -8.62 -7.28
N ASP A 38 21.72 -8.36 -6.36
CA ASP A 38 21.41 -8.32 -4.93
C ASP A 38 20.48 -7.15 -4.61
N THR A 39 20.74 -5.99 -5.21
CA THR A 39 19.89 -4.82 -5.02
C THR A 39 18.51 -5.04 -5.63
N ILE A 40 18.45 -5.62 -6.83
CA ILE A 40 17.18 -5.95 -7.49
C ILE A 40 16.35 -6.87 -6.61
N LYS A 41 16.97 -7.89 -6.02
CA LYS A 41 16.27 -8.82 -5.13
C LYS A 41 15.70 -8.12 -3.90
N LYS A 42 16.51 -7.24 -3.27
CA LYS A 42 16.04 -6.47 -2.10
C LYS A 42 14.87 -5.58 -2.45
N LEU A 43 14.95 -4.89 -3.59
CA LEU A 43 13.87 -4.02 -4.04
C LEU A 43 12.61 -4.82 -4.36
N SER A 44 12.76 -5.99 -4.99
CA SER A 44 11.63 -6.88 -5.28
C SER A 44 10.94 -7.33 -4.01
N ASP A 45 11.72 -7.73 -2.99
CA ASP A 45 11.16 -8.14 -1.70
C ASP A 45 10.42 -7.01 -1.02
N GLN A 46 10.96 -5.79 -1.07
CA GLN A 46 10.30 -4.61 -0.51
C GLN A 46 9.00 -4.30 -1.25
N LEU A 47 9.04 -4.39 -2.58
CA LEU A 47 7.86 -4.13 -3.40
C LEU A 47 6.76 -5.15 -3.13
N ASP A 48 7.11 -6.43 -3.00
CA ASP A 48 6.15 -7.49 -2.69
C ASP A 48 5.46 -7.24 -1.35
N LYS A 49 6.21 -6.80 -0.35
CA LYS A 49 5.65 -6.48 0.97
C LYS A 49 4.69 -5.30 0.90
N ILE A 50 5.03 -4.27 0.13
CA ILE A 50 4.17 -3.10 -0.04
C ILE A 50 2.88 -3.50 -0.75
N ILE A 51 2.98 -4.28 -1.82
CA ILE A 51 1.80 -4.76 -2.57
C ILE A 51 0.89 -5.57 -1.66
N GLU A 52 1.46 -6.48 -0.86
CA GLU A 52 0.69 -7.29 0.08
C GLU A 52 0.00 -6.41 1.13
N ASP A 53 0.73 -5.45 1.69
CA ASP A 53 0.20 -4.55 2.71
C ASP A 53 -0.94 -3.70 2.16
N ILE A 54 -0.80 -3.18 0.93
CA ILE A 54 -1.86 -2.44 0.26
C ILE A 54 -3.10 -3.34 0.10
N ALA A 55 -2.91 -4.57 -0.36
CA ALA A 55 -4.03 -5.49 -0.58
C ALA A 55 -4.81 -5.77 0.71
N ILE A 56 -4.10 -6.00 1.82
CA ILE A 56 -4.72 -6.24 3.12
C ILE A 56 -5.50 -5.01 3.58
N LYS A 57 -4.91 -3.84 3.45
CA LYS A 57 -5.54 -2.60 3.87
C LYS A 57 -6.73 -2.23 2.99
N GLU A 58 -6.62 -2.46 1.68
CA GLU A 58 -7.73 -2.20 0.76
C GLU A 58 -8.92 -3.10 1.04
N ALA A 59 -8.68 -4.37 1.38
CA ALA A 59 -9.76 -5.30 1.71
C ALA A 59 -10.57 -4.77 2.91
N ARG A 60 -9.89 -4.31 3.95
CA ARG A 60 -10.56 -3.74 5.11
C ARG A 60 -11.23 -2.40 4.77
N TRP A 61 -10.57 -1.58 3.96
CA TRP A 61 -11.11 -0.30 3.53
C TRP A 61 -12.42 -0.49 2.75
N PHE A 62 -12.47 -1.47 1.86
CA PHE A 62 -13.70 -1.78 1.10
C PHE A 62 -14.84 -2.23 2.00
N GLU A 63 -14.55 -3.04 3.02
CA GLU A 63 -15.56 -3.43 4.01
C GLU A 63 -16.17 -2.22 4.69
N LEU A 64 -15.32 -1.28 5.10
CA LEU A 64 -15.78 -0.05 5.76
C LEU A 64 -16.49 0.88 4.78
N ALA A 65 -16.04 0.93 3.54
CA ALA A 65 -16.68 1.75 2.52
C ALA A 65 -18.11 1.30 2.25
N GLU A 66 -18.34 0.00 2.23
CA GLU A 66 -19.69 -0.54 2.07
C GLU A 66 -20.61 -0.11 3.21
N LYS A 67 -20.11 -0.13 4.43
CA LYS A 67 -20.86 0.34 5.59
C LYS A 67 -21.12 1.85 5.53
N TYR A 68 -20.17 2.58 5.01
CA TYR A 68 -20.28 4.05 4.92
C TYR A 68 -21.37 4.48 3.95
N GLU A 69 -21.50 3.77 2.83
CA GLU A 69 -22.49 4.08 1.81
C GLU A 69 -23.90 3.63 2.19
N ASN A 70 -24.03 2.72 3.10
CA ASN A 70 -25.32 2.23 3.58
C ASN A 70 -25.77 3.02 4.81
#